data_4a01a566eb69cd9e5b00bcde464e4288
#
_entry.id   4a01a566eb69cd9e5b00bcde464e4288
#
_cell.length_a   1.000
_cell.length_b   1.000
_cell.length_c   1.000
_cell.angle_alpha   90.00
_cell.angle_beta   90.00
_cell.angle_gamma   90.00
#
_symmetry.space_group_name_H-M   'P 1'
#
loop_
_entity.id
_entity.type
_entity.pdbx_description
1 polymer ?
#
loop_
_entity_poly.entity_id
_entity_poly.type
_entity_poly.pdbx_seq_one_letter_code
_entity_poly.pdbx_strand_id
1 'polypeptide(L)'
;MTSARPTTPSSGLELQQLSRRLGDRVLLDQLSLEVPRGEVLALLGPSGCGKTTTLRLLAGLDPVCSGRILLNGSAITHKPAGQRAVAMVFQSYALFPHLSVLGNLGLGLEVRGIPPAERRQRIGAVLELLQLQGLEQRRPAQLSGGQRQRVALARALLREPQLMLLDEPMSNLDAQLRDALRPELRQLLSGGGYPAIYVTHDQQEALGLADRIALLHQGRLQQLGTAHSLYHDPANRFVASFLGRPAINLFPPEAGRQLGVRPEHLQLVCSGGVPAQLVRREWLGAQQLLWLDSARGPLRLLCAADLPIPERLEVGWQPQQELWFVESSGERCR
;
A
#
# COMPACT_ATOMS: atom_id res chain seq x y z
N MET A 1 34.06 22.17 -10.18
CA MET A 1 34.25 21.24 -9.02
C MET A 1 33.16 21.49 -8.03
N THR A 2 32.01 20.80 -8.18
CA THR A 2 30.85 20.95 -7.35
C THR A 2 30.91 19.85 -6.28
N SER A 3 31.26 20.24 -5.07
CA SER A 3 31.35 19.37 -3.91
C SER A 3 29.96 18.78 -3.61
N ALA A 4 29.79 17.47 -3.85
CA ALA A 4 28.66 16.71 -3.36
C ALA A 4 28.73 16.69 -1.84
N ARG A 5 27.75 17.34 -1.16
CA ARG A 5 27.54 17.18 0.27
C ARG A 5 27.29 15.70 0.57
N PRO A 6 27.96 15.10 1.55
CA PRO A 6 27.59 13.78 2.03
C PRO A 6 26.20 13.91 2.65
N THR A 7 25.19 13.33 2.02
CA THR A 7 23.89 13.10 2.63
C THR A 7 24.09 12.12 3.77
N THR A 8 24.07 12.62 4.98
CA THR A 8 23.90 11.79 6.18
C THR A 8 22.67 10.91 5.94
N PRO A 9 22.74 9.58 6.04
CA PRO A 9 21.56 8.75 5.83
C PRO A 9 20.51 9.15 6.87
N SER A 10 19.34 9.57 6.39
CA SER A 10 18.22 9.86 7.28
C SER A 10 17.87 8.56 7.99
N SER A 11 18.29 8.44 9.24
CA SER A 11 18.02 7.30 10.10
C SER A 11 16.52 6.98 10.05
N GLY A 12 16.15 5.79 9.63
CA GLY A 12 14.79 5.31 9.45
C GLY A 12 14.75 3.81 9.63
N LEU A 13 13.93 3.12 8.87
CA LEU A 13 13.88 1.65 8.81
C LEU A 13 14.71 1.16 7.62
N GLU A 14 15.55 0.14 7.84
CA GLU A 14 16.30 -0.56 6.80
C GLU A 14 16.13 -2.07 6.95
N LEU A 15 15.76 -2.73 5.86
CA LEU A 15 15.73 -4.19 5.74
C LEU A 15 16.86 -4.64 4.82
N GLN A 16 17.69 -5.57 5.30
CA GLN A 16 18.82 -6.12 4.58
C GLN A 16 18.60 -7.60 4.36
N GLN A 17 18.28 -8.01 3.12
CA GLN A 17 18.12 -9.41 2.68
C GLN A 17 17.22 -10.25 3.60
N LEU A 18 16.13 -9.65 4.09
CA LEU A 18 15.24 -10.27 5.06
C LEU A 18 14.53 -11.45 4.45
N SER A 19 14.71 -12.64 5.04
CA SER A 19 14.08 -13.88 4.58
C SER A 19 13.32 -14.60 5.69
N ARG A 20 12.22 -15.25 5.30
CA ARG A 20 11.39 -16.06 6.20
C ARG A 20 10.89 -17.28 5.49
N ARG A 21 11.05 -18.45 6.14
CA ARG A 21 10.49 -19.74 5.72
C ARG A 21 9.60 -20.33 6.82
N LEU A 22 8.61 -21.09 6.40
CA LEU A 22 7.76 -21.88 7.27
C LEU A 22 7.70 -23.29 6.69
N GLY A 23 8.43 -24.23 7.29
CA GLY A 23 8.75 -25.50 6.65
C GLY A 23 9.46 -25.27 5.31
N ASP A 24 9.00 -25.93 4.26
CA ASP A 24 9.54 -25.78 2.90
C ASP A 24 9.05 -24.53 2.16
N ARG A 25 8.03 -23.85 2.69
CA ARG A 25 7.44 -22.68 2.05
C ARG A 25 8.25 -21.44 2.34
N VAL A 26 8.72 -20.77 1.27
CA VAL A 26 9.34 -19.45 1.34
C VAL A 26 8.23 -18.39 1.43
N LEU A 27 8.20 -17.62 2.52
CA LEU A 27 7.25 -16.52 2.74
C LEU A 27 7.84 -15.19 2.33
N LEU A 28 9.14 -14.98 2.58
CA LEU A 28 9.92 -13.82 2.12
C LEU A 28 11.29 -14.32 1.66
N ASP A 29 11.77 -13.76 0.56
CA ASP A 29 13.03 -14.10 -0.05
C ASP A 29 13.87 -12.85 -0.30
N GLN A 30 14.90 -12.64 0.54
CA GLN A 30 15.90 -11.59 0.46
C GLN A 30 15.33 -10.17 0.30
N LEU A 31 14.24 -9.85 0.99
CA LEU A 31 13.63 -8.53 0.94
C LEU A 31 14.59 -7.47 1.48
N SER A 32 14.97 -6.50 0.63
CA SER A 32 15.79 -5.35 0.98
C SER A 32 15.04 -4.08 0.60
N LEU A 33 14.89 -3.16 1.54
CA LEU A 33 14.31 -1.84 1.33
C LEU A 33 14.66 -0.88 2.47
N GLU A 34 14.54 0.41 2.20
CA GLU A 34 14.75 1.48 3.16
C GLU A 34 13.52 2.38 3.22
N VAL A 35 13.18 2.85 4.43
CA VAL A 35 12.10 3.80 4.65
C VAL A 35 12.63 4.92 5.55
N PRO A 36 12.88 6.10 4.98
CA PRO A 36 13.31 7.28 5.72
C PRO A 36 12.31 7.68 6.81
N ARG A 37 12.76 8.46 7.77
CA ARG A 37 11.89 9.06 8.78
C ARG A 37 10.88 10.01 8.14
N GLY A 38 9.62 9.93 8.58
CA GLY A 38 8.53 10.74 8.06
C GLY A 38 7.96 10.25 6.73
N GLU A 39 8.49 9.15 6.17
CA GLU A 39 7.98 8.53 4.96
C GLU A 39 6.94 7.45 5.28
N VAL A 40 5.89 7.39 4.48
CA VAL A 40 4.89 6.33 4.47
C VAL A 40 5.16 5.41 3.28
N LEU A 41 5.58 4.17 3.54
CA LEU A 41 5.75 3.13 2.53
C LEU A 41 4.56 2.18 2.53
N ALA A 42 3.86 2.05 1.40
CA ALA A 42 2.87 1.00 1.24
C ALA A 42 3.50 -0.31 0.79
N LEU A 43 3.17 -1.42 1.47
CA LEU A 43 3.41 -2.77 0.97
C LEU A 43 2.16 -3.26 0.25
N LEU A 44 2.25 -3.42 -1.06
CA LEU A 44 1.17 -3.81 -1.95
C LEU A 44 1.49 -5.17 -2.60
N GLY A 45 0.47 -5.91 -3.01
CA GLY A 45 0.63 -7.19 -3.72
C GLY A 45 -0.52 -8.17 -3.46
N PRO A 46 -0.58 -9.28 -4.19
CA PRO A 46 -1.61 -10.31 -4.05
C PRO A 46 -1.67 -10.89 -2.63
N SER A 47 -2.77 -11.58 -2.32
CA SER A 47 -2.89 -12.33 -1.08
C SER A 47 -1.78 -13.39 -0.98
N GLY A 48 -1.16 -13.51 0.21
CA GLY A 48 -0.09 -14.49 0.45
C GLY A 48 1.28 -14.12 -0.09
N CYS A 49 1.51 -12.90 -0.62
CA CYS A 49 2.82 -12.48 -1.13
C CYS A 49 3.85 -12.07 -0.06
N GLY A 50 3.49 -12.09 1.24
CA GLY A 50 4.42 -11.82 2.33
C GLY A 50 4.21 -10.50 3.09
N LYS A 51 3.20 -9.68 2.78
CA LYS A 51 2.96 -8.36 3.41
C LYS A 51 2.82 -8.44 4.94
N THR A 52 1.83 -9.18 5.43
CA THR A 52 1.60 -9.39 6.87
C THR A 52 2.79 -10.10 7.53
N THR A 53 3.45 -11.02 6.82
CA THR A 53 4.69 -11.65 7.32
C THR A 53 5.76 -10.60 7.55
N THR A 54 5.97 -9.66 6.61
CA THR A 54 6.92 -8.56 6.78
C THR A 54 6.59 -7.74 8.03
N LEU A 55 5.32 -7.34 8.22
CA LEU A 55 4.92 -6.61 9.43
C LEU A 55 5.20 -7.40 10.72
N ARG A 56 4.90 -8.69 10.74
CA ARG A 56 5.12 -9.55 11.92
C ARG A 56 6.60 -9.69 12.26
N LEU A 57 7.49 -9.78 11.25
CA LEU A 57 8.94 -9.77 11.44
C LEU A 57 9.41 -8.43 12.02
N LEU A 58 8.92 -7.30 11.50
CA LEU A 58 9.23 -5.96 11.98
C LEU A 58 8.75 -5.73 13.42
N ALA A 59 7.56 -6.21 13.74
CA ALA A 59 7.00 -6.14 15.09
C ALA A 59 7.71 -7.08 16.10
N GLY A 60 8.51 -8.06 15.61
CA GLY A 60 9.14 -9.08 16.45
C GLY A 60 8.19 -10.16 16.94
N LEU A 61 7.09 -10.36 16.22
CA LEU A 61 6.09 -11.41 16.48
C LEU A 61 6.48 -12.75 15.87
N ASP A 62 7.28 -12.72 14.80
CA ASP A 62 7.83 -13.90 14.15
C ASP A 62 9.38 -13.81 14.11
N PRO A 63 10.10 -14.94 14.19
CA PRO A 63 11.55 -14.95 14.08
C PRO A 63 11.99 -14.76 12.62
N VAL A 64 13.11 -14.04 12.45
CA VAL A 64 13.81 -13.88 11.18
C VAL A 64 14.65 -15.12 10.90
N CYS A 65 14.60 -15.68 9.67
CA CYS A 65 15.45 -16.79 9.26
C CYS A 65 16.84 -16.32 8.83
N SER A 66 16.91 -15.23 8.04
CA SER A 66 18.16 -14.59 7.64
C SER A 66 17.92 -13.12 7.30
N GLY A 67 19.01 -12.35 7.25
CA GLY A 67 18.95 -10.90 7.03
C GLY A 67 18.94 -10.10 8.32
N ARG A 68 18.78 -8.77 8.18
CA ARG A 68 18.82 -7.82 9.29
C ARG A 68 17.71 -6.79 9.20
N ILE A 69 17.27 -6.31 10.37
CA ILE A 69 16.35 -5.19 10.52
C ILE A 69 17.06 -4.13 11.35
N LEU A 70 17.26 -2.96 10.76
CA LEU A 70 17.83 -1.80 11.43
C LEU A 70 16.76 -0.73 11.60
N LEU A 71 16.66 -0.15 12.78
CA LEU A 71 15.78 0.99 13.06
C LEU A 71 16.63 2.10 13.65
N ASN A 72 16.67 3.24 12.98
CA ASN A 72 17.54 4.38 13.31
C ASN A 72 19.01 3.95 13.49
N GLY A 73 19.52 3.08 12.60
CA GLY A 73 20.87 2.54 12.65
C GLY A 73 21.11 1.43 13.67
N SER A 74 20.14 1.15 14.56
CA SER A 74 20.26 0.12 15.60
C SER A 74 19.64 -1.20 15.14
N ALA A 75 20.36 -2.31 15.27
CA ALA A 75 19.84 -3.64 14.95
C ALA A 75 18.73 -4.06 15.95
N ILE A 76 17.56 -4.36 15.40
CA ILE A 76 16.40 -4.84 16.18
C ILE A 76 15.99 -6.28 15.80
N THR A 77 16.74 -6.94 14.93
CA THR A 77 16.42 -8.26 14.35
C THR A 77 16.02 -9.29 15.41
N HIS A 78 16.80 -9.39 16.47
CA HIS A 78 16.61 -10.39 17.54
C HIS A 78 15.98 -9.82 18.81
N LYS A 79 15.63 -8.51 18.83
CA LYS A 79 14.93 -7.93 19.98
C LYS A 79 13.50 -8.48 20.06
N PRO A 80 13.03 -8.90 21.24
CA PRO A 80 11.63 -9.31 21.42
C PRO A 80 10.68 -8.13 21.19
N ALA A 81 9.44 -8.40 20.80
CA ALA A 81 8.44 -7.39 20.44
C ALA A 81 8.27 -6.29 21.51
N GLY A 82 8.28 -6.66 22.80
CA GLY A 82 8.12 -5.70 23.91
C GLY A 82 9.28 -4.70 24.05
N GLN A 83 10.46 -5.00 23.50
CA GLN A 83 11.65 -4.15 23.56
C GLN A 83 11.88 -3.34 22.28
N ARG A 84 11.04 -3.54 21.26
CA ARG A 84 11.07 -2.74 20.03
C ARG A 84 10.24 -1.47 20.21
N ALA A 85 10.79 -0.33 19.84
CA ALA A 85 10.05 0.94 19.81
C ALA A 85 9.11 1.00 18.58
N VAL A 86 8.25 -0.01 18.43
CA VAL A 86 7.36 -0.22 17.30
C VAL A 86 5.92 -0.23 17.79
N ALA A 87 5.03 0.48 17.12
CA ALA A 87 3.59 0.33 17.30
C ALA A 87 2.97 -0.35 16.09
N MET A 88 1.99 -1.22 16.34
CA MET A 88 1.28 -1.95 15.29
C MET A 88 -0.23 -1.79 15.47
N VAL A 89 -0.90 -1.44 14.39
CA VAL A 89 -2.36 -1.48 14.26
C VAL A 89 -2.71 -2.70 13.44
N PHE A 90 -3.48 -3.60 14.05
CA PHE A 90 -3.92 -4.84 13.42
C PHE A 90 -5.21 -4.63 12.62
N GLN A 91 -5.47 -5.46 11.64
CA GLN A 91 -6.69 -5.47 10.84
C GLN A 91 -7.97 -5.55 11.69
N SER A 92 -7.95 -6.31 12.79
CA SER A 92 -9.06 -6.43 13.74
C SER A 92 -9.12 -5.29 14.78
N TYR A 93 -8.23 -4.27 14.64
CA TYR A 93 -8.00 -3.21 15.63
C TYR A 93 -7.47 -3.70 16.99
N ALA A 94 -7.68 -4.96 17.35
CA ALA A 94 -7.25 -5.61 18.59
C ALA A 94 -7.56 -4.79 19.86
N LEU A 95 -8.73 -4.14 19.90
CA LEU A 95 -9.22 -3.43 21.08
C LEU A 95 -9.70 -4.42 22.14
N PHE A 96 -9.44 -4.11 23.42
CA PHE A 96 -9.94 -4.88 24.53
C PHE A 96 -11.46 -4.65 24.68
N PRO A 97 -12.31 -5.65 24.41
CA PRO A 97 -13.75 -5.43 24.29
C PRO A 97 -14.42 -5.09 25.63
N HIS A 98 -13.82 -5.47 26.75
CA HIS A 98 -14.31 -5.23 28.12
C HIS A 98 -13.90 -3.86 28.65
N LEU A 99 -12.93 -3.18 28.05
CA LEU A 99 -12.47 -1.85 28.44
C LEU A 99 -13.18 -0.75 27.64
N SER A 100 -13.37 0.41 28.27
CA SER A 100 -13.81 1.62 27.58
C SER A 100 -12.69 2.15 26.64
N VAL A 101 -12.98 3.18 25.86
CA VAL A 101 -11.96 3.91 25.07
C VAL A 101 -10.83 4.37 26.00
N LEU A 102 -11.17 5.05 27.10
CA LEU A 102 -10.18 5.50 28.07
C LEU A 102 -9.34 4.35 28.64
N GLY A 103 -9.96 3.21 28.96
CA GLY A 103 -9.25 2.02 29.41
C GLY A 103 -8.32 1.44 28.36
N ASN A 104 -8.75 1.36 27.10
CA ASN A 104 -7.92 0.91 25.99
C ASN A 104 -6.68 1.80 25.77
N LEU A 105 -6.84 3.12 25.91
CA LEU A 105 -5.74 4.09 25.76
C LEU A 105 -4.82 4.10 26.98
N GLY A 106 -5.39 3.98 28.19
CA GLY A 106 -4.65 4.10 29.44
C GLY A 106 -3.81 2.88 29.79
N LEU A 107 -4.26 1.66 29.44
CA LEU A 107 -3.61 0.41 29.88
C LEU A 107 -2.12 0.34 29.54
N GLY A 108 -1.75 0.69 28.33
CA GLY A 108 -0.34 0.65 27.89
C GLY A 108 0.55 1.65 28.62
N LEU A 109 0.02 2.82 28.99
CA LEU A 109 0.72 3.83 29.77
C LEU A 109 0.85 3.41 31.25
N GLU A 110 -0.19 2.77 31.77
CA GLU A 110 -0.21 2.24 33.15
C GLU A 110 0.84 1.15 33.35
N VAL A 111 0.87 0.16 32.46
CA VAL A 111 1.87 -0.93 32.48
C VAL A 111 3.32 -0.37 32.41
N ARG A 112 3.51 0.77 31.74
CA ARG A 112 4.81 1.48 31.68
C ARG A 112 5.09 2.36 32.89
N GLY A 113 4.22 2.39 33.88
CA GLY A 113 4.40 3.17 35.11
C GLY A 113 4.24 4.69 34.94
N ILE A 114 3.61 5.17 33.86
CA ILE A 114 3.40 6.61 33.63
C ILE A 114 2.45 7.16 34.72
N PRO A 115 2.81 8.28 35.38
CA PRO A 115 2.00 8.88 36.44
C PRO A 115 0.57 9.24 35.97
N PRO A 116 -0.46 9.14 36.84
CA PRO A 116 -1.85 9.39 36.46
C PRO A 116 -2.13 10.77 35.86
N ALA A 117 -1.46 11.81 36.32
CA ALA A 117 -1.59 13.17 35.78
C ALA A 117 -1.08 13.26 34.33
N GLU A 118 0.09 12.70 34.06
CA GLU A 118 0.71 12.65 32.76
C GLU A 118 -0.10 11.75 31.78
N ARG A 119 -0.62 10.60 32.26
CA ARG A 119 -1.53 9.75 31.47
C ARG A 119 -2.74 10.54 30.97
N ARG A 120 -3.40 11.31 31.87
CA ARG A 120 -4.55 12.12 31.50
C ARG A 120 -4.20 13.16 30.44
N GLN A 121 -3.08 13.85 30.59
CA GLN A 121 -2.61 14.84 29.63
C GLN A 121 -2.34 14.22 28.24
N ARG A 122 -1.57 13.12 28.19
CA ARG A 122 -1.24 12.43 26.93
C ARG A 122 -2.48 11.88 26.22
N ILE A 123 -3.39 11.24 27.00
CA ILE A 123 -4.65 10.71 26.44
C ILE A 123 -5.53 11.87 25.95
N GLY A 124 -5.66 12.95 26.70
CA GLY A 124 -6.43 14.12 26.27
C GLY A 124 -5.97 14.68 24.93
N ALA A 125 -4.66 14.86 24.77
CA ALA A 125 -4.07 15.34 23.50
C ALA A 125 -4.37 14.40 22.32
N VAL A 126 -4.31 13.08 22.52
CA VAL A 126 -4.59 12.11 21.45
C VAL A 126 -6.09 12.00 21.15
N LEU A 127 -6.96 12.12 22.15
CA LEU A 127 -8.41 12.18 21.95
C LEU A 127 -8.81 13.40 21.11
N GLU A 128 -8.19 14.55 21.37
CA GLU A 128 -8.38 15.78 20.57
C GLU A 128 -7.87 15.59 19.14
N LEU A 129 -6.63 15.12 18.97
CA LEU A 129 -6.01 14.90 17.67
C LEU A 129 -6.86 13.99 16.76
N LEU A 130 -7.49 12.96 17.33
CA LEU A 130 -8.26 11.95 16.59
C LEU A 130 -9.78 12.15 16.67
N GLN A 131 -10.23 13.30 17.18
CA GLN A 131 -11.66 13.65 17.29
C GLN A 131 -12.49 12.57 18.00
N LEU A 132 -11.98 12.09 19.15
CA LEU A 132 -12.61 11.05 19.97
C LEU A 132 -13.23 11.59 21.27
N GLN A 133 -13.30 12.94 21.43
CA GLN A 133 -13.91 13.55 22.61
C GLN A 133 -15.38 13.13 22.75
N GLY A 134 -15.81 12.90 23.99
CA GLY A 134 -17.16 12.43 24.33
C GLY A 134 -17.37 10.93 24.11
N LEU A 135 -16.33 10.19 23.69
CA LEU A 135 -16.39 8.74 23.51
C LEU A 135 -15.64 7.96 24.60
N GLU A 136 -15.02 8.63 25.56
CA GLU A 136 -14.08 8.10 26.54
C GLU A 136 -14.63 6.89 27.32
N GLN A 137 -15.92 6.93 27.66
CA GLN A 137 -16.60 5.89 28.44
C GLN A 137 -17.22 4.78 27.59
N ARG A 138 -17.27 4.95 26.26
CA ARG A 138 -17.82 3.93 25.37
C ARG A 138 -16.91 2.73 25.27
N ARG A 139 -17.53 1.54 25.14
CA ARG A 139 -16.84 0.29 24.83
C ARG A 139 -16.74 0.10 23.31
N PRO A 140 -15.80 -0.73 22.82
CA PRO A 140 -15.63 -0.98 21.37
C PRO A 140 -16.91 -1.39 20.63
N ALA A 141 -17.81 -2.15 21.28
CA ALA A 141 -19.09 -2.54 20.69
C ALA A 141 -20.07 -1.36 20.44
N GLN A 142 -19.86 -0.22 21.09
CA GLN A 142 -20.70 0.98 20.99
C GLN A 142 -20.10 2.01 19.99
N LEU A 143 -19.00 1.66 19.31
CA LEU A 143 -18.29 2.51 18.38
C LEU A 143 -18.56 2.09 16.92
N SER A 144 -18.59 3.07 16.01
CA SER A 144 -18.55 2.79 14.57
C SER A 144 -17.21 2.18 14.14
N GLY A 145 -17.13 1.61 12.93
CA GLY A 145 -15.88 1.08 12.38
C GLY A 145 -14.74 2.11 12.40
N GLY A 146 -15.01 3.32 11.91
CA GLY A 146 -14.02 4.41 11.90
C GLY A 146 -13.63 4.88 13.30
N GLN A 147 -14.56 4.92 14.26
CA GLN A 147 -14.23 5.23 15.64
C GLN A 147 -13.33 4.17 16.26
N ARG A 148 -13.60 2.87 16.04
CA ARG A 148 -12.70 1.79 16.48
C ARG A 148 -11.30 1.91 15.90
N GLN A 149 -11.21 2.23 14.61
CA GLN A 149 -9.92 2.48 13.94
C GLN A 149 -9.17 3.63 14.59
N ARG A 150 -9.82 4.78 14.80
CA ARG A 150 -9.21 5.94 15.46
C ARG A 150 -8.74 5.62 16.88
N VAL A 151 -9.49 4.83 17.64
CA VAL A 151 -9.06 4.36 18.99
C VAL A 151 -7.83 3.45 18.89
N ALA A 152 -7.75 2.57 17.90
CA ALA A 152 -6.56 1.72 17.68
C ALA A 152 -5.33 2.55 17.30
N LEU A 153 -5.49 3.57 16.45
CA LEU A 153 -4.45 4.54 16.12
C LEU A 153 -4.02 5.35 17.34
N ALA A 154 -4.97 5.86 18.13
CA ALA A 154 -4.71 6.57 19.39
C ALA A 154 -3.82 5.74 20.33
N ARG A 155 -4.17 4.46 20.51
CA ARG A 155 -3.40 3.53 21.34
C ARG A 155 -1.98 3.31 20.80
N ALA A 156 -1.83 3.24 19.48
CA ALA A 156 -0.52 3.09 18.83
C ALA A 156 0.35 4.34 19.02
N LEU A 157 -0.22 5.55 18.84
CA LEU A 157 0.48 6.82 19.02
C LEU A 157 0.95 7.06 20.47
N LEU A 158 0.14 6.68 21.46
CA LEU A 158 0.49 6.79 22.90
C LEU A 158 1.73 5.96 23.29
N ARG A 159 2.17 5.05 22.42
CA ARG A 159 3.45 4.33 22.59
C ARG A 159 4.66 5.16 22.21
N GLU A 160 4.50 6.32 21.56
CA GLU A 160 5.59 7.15 21.02
C GLU A 160 6.54 6.30 20.14
N PRO A 161 6.03 5.70 19.05
CA PRO A 161 6.79 4.73 18.28
C PRO A 161 7.91 5.41 17.47
N GLN A 162 8.99 4.66 17.25
CA GLN A 162 10.01 4.99 16.24
C GLN A 162 9.71 4.35 14.88
N LEU A 163 8.72 3.46 14.81
CA LEU A 163 8.21 2.82 13.58
C LEU A 163 6.72 2.51 13.79
N MET A 164 5.90 2.95 12.84
CA MET A 164 4.47 2.64 12.79
C MET A 164 4.20 1.54 11.77
N LEU A 165 3.47 0.51 12.17
CA LEU A 165 3.04 -0.59 11.32
C LEU A 165 1.51 -0.65 11.28
N LEU A 166 0.94 -0.69 10.08
CA LEU A 166 -0.51 -0.75 9.88
C LEU A 166 -0.85 -1.92 8.96
N ASP A 167 -1.57 -2.91 9.49
CA ASP A 167 -1.98 -4.11 8.77
C ASP A 167 -3.43 -3.98 8.34
N GLU A 168 -3.67 -3.60 7.10
CA GLU A 168 -4.99 -3.39 6.48
C GLU A 168 -5.96 -2.57 7.37
N PRO A 169 -5.55 -1.40 7.87
CA PRO A 169 -6.30 -0.72 8.93
C PRO A 169 -7.69 -0.23 8.48
N MET A 170 -7.94 -0.09 7.17
CA MET A 170 -9.22 0.40 6.63
C MET A 170 -10.06 -0.69 5.96
N SER A 171 -9.64 -1.97 6.00
CA SER A 171 -10.33 -3.07 5.29
C SER A 171 -11.78 -3.32 5.76
N ASN A 172 -12.09 -3.00 7.02
CA ASN A 172 -13.40 -3.22 7.62
C ASN A 172 -14.32 -1.98 7.55
N LEU A 173 -13.96 -0.96 6.76
CA LEU A 173 -14.74 0.25 6.57
C LEU A 173 -15.46 0.22 5.22
N ASP A 174 -16.64 0.86 5.16
CA ASP A 174 -17.30 1.15 3.89
C ASP A 174 -16.48 2.14 3.04
N ALA A 175 -16.76 2.19 1.73
CA ALA A 175 -15.97 2.99 0.79
C ALA A 175 -16.00 4.50 1.12
N GLN A 176 -17.17 5.03 1.49
CA GLN A 176 -17.34 6.46 1.78
C GLN A 176 -16.53 6.88 3.02
N LEU A 177 -16.57 6.08 4.08
CA LEU A 177 -15.82 6.35 5.31
C LEU A 177 -14.32 6.20 5.07
N ARG A 178 -13.91 5.22 4.26
CA ARG A 178 -12.51 5.01 3.87
C ARG A 178 -11.94 6.22 3.13
N ASP A 179 -12.69 6.74 2.15
CA ASP A 179 -12.29 7.92 1.38
C ASP A 179 -12.17 9.17 2.26
N ALA A 180 -13.07 9.34 3.23
CA ALA A 180 -13.01 10.45 4.19
C ALA A 180 -11.81 10.35 5.15
N LEU A 181 -11.46 9.16 5.61
CA LEU A 181 -10.39 8.96 6.59
C LEU A 181 -8.98 8.91 5.99
N ARG A 182 -8.85 8.63 4.68
CA ARG A 182 -7.54 8.52 4.01
C ARG A 182 -6.67 9.78 4.15
N PRO A 183 -7.16 11.01 3.88
CA PRO A 183 -6.38 12.24 4.05
C PRO A 183 -5.95 12.46 5.51
N GLU A 184 -6.86 12.22 6.47
CA GLU A 184 -6.57 12.38 7.91
C GLU A 184 -5.45 11.42 8.34
N LEU A 185 -5.55 10.14 7.92
CA LEU A 185 -4.54 9.12 8.23
C LEU A 185 -3.18 9.49 7.60
N ARG A 186 -3.17 9.97 6.34
CA ARG A 186 -1.94 10.42 5.71
C ARG A 186 -1.29 11.55 6.49
N GLN A 187 -2.04 12.58 6.85
CA GLN A 187 -1.54 13.72 7.63
C GLN A 187 -0.95 13.27 8.97
N LEU A 188 -1.63 12.36 9.66
CA LEU A 188 -1.19 11.82 10.94
C LEU A 188 0.13 11.04 10.81
N LEU A 189 0.26 10.19 9.80
CA LEU A 189 1.46 9.37 9.58
C LEU A 189 2.65 10.22 9.14
N SER A 190 2.47 11.16 8.22
CA SER A 190 3.52 12.06 7.76
C SER A 190 3.98 13.05 8.85
N GLY A 191 3.07 13.49 9.72
CA GLY A 191 3.37 14.40 10.84
C GLY A 191 4.12 13.74 11.99
N GLY A 192 4.17 12.40 12.05
CA GLY A 192 4.75 11.67 13.18
C GLY A 192 6.27 11.65 13.23
N GLY A 193 6.98 12.06 12.18
CA GLY A 193 8.44 12.09 12.10
C GLY A 193 9.14 10.73 12.24
N TYR A 194 8.40 9.62 12.13
CA TYR A 194 8.88 8.23 12.12
C TYR A 194 8.55 7.58 10.78
N PRO A 195 9.26 6.52 10.35
CA PRO A 195 8.86 5.71 9.20
C PRO A 195 7.55 4.98 9.50
N ALA A 196 6.68 4.87 8.48
CA ALA A 196 5.44 4.11 8.57
C ALA A 196 5.36 3.07 7.45
N ILE A 197 4.99 1.84 7.81
CA ILE A 197 4.67 0.76 6.86
C ILE A 197 3.17 0.55 6.85
N TYR A 198 2.56 0.73 5.69
CA TYR A 198 1.14 0.57 5.46
C TYR A 198 0.87 -0.63 4.57
N VAL A 199 0.27 -1.69 5.09
CA VAL A 199 -0.12 -2.86 4.31
C VAL A 199 -1.56 -2.70 3.84
N THR A 200 -1.80 -2.92 2.57
CA THR A 200 -3.13 -3.00 1.97
C THR A 200 -3.14 -3.92 0.76
N HIS A 201 -4.32 -4.41 0.39
CA HIS A 201 -4.59 -5.03 -0.89
C HIS A 201 -5.33 -4.09 -1.85
N ASP A 202 -5.75 -2.91 -1.37
CA ASP A 202 -6.42 -1.89 -2.17
C ASP A 202 -5.39 -0.95 -2.81
N GLN A 203 -5.38 -0.94 -4.16
CA GLN A 203 -4.48 -0.09 -4.93
C GLN A 203 -4.75 1.41 -4.69
N GLN A 204 -6.02 1.81 -4.55
CA GLN A 204 -6.39 3.22 -4.35
C GLN A 204 -5.89 3.74 -2.99
N GLU A 205 -5.91 2.89 -1.96
CA GLU A 205 -5.31 3.25 -0.67
C GLU A 205 -3.80 3.47 -0.80
N ALA A 206 -3.09 2.53 -1.43
CA ALA A 206 -1.64 2.64 -1.62
C ALA A 206 -1.27 3.87 -2.46
N LEU A 207 -1.96 4.10 -3.58
CA LEU A 207 -1.71 5.23 -4.48
C LEU A 207 -2.00 6.60 -3.84
N GLY A 208 -3.04 6.68 -2.98
CA GLY A 208 -3.47 7.94 -2.36
C GLY A 208 -2.78 8.28 -1.04
N LEU A 209 -2.20 7.28 -0.34
CA LEU A 209 -1.69 7.46 1.02
C LEU A 209 -0.17 7.43 1.10
N ALA A 210 0.50 6.58 0.30
CA ALA A 210 1.92 6.34 0.44
C ALA A 210 2.78 7.33 -0.36
N ASP A 211 3.98 7.62 0.14
CA ASP A 211 5.01 8.36 -0.58
C ASP A 211 5.69 7.44 -1.60
N ARG A 212 5.96 6.19 -1.21
CA ARG A 212 6.44 5.12 -2.08
C ARG A 212 5.66 3.83 -1.85
N ILE A 213 5.67 2.97 -2.85
CA ILE A 213 5.01 1.67 -2.85
C ILE A 213 6.06 0.60 -3.12
N ALA A 214 6.11 -0.42 -2.28
CA ALA A 214 6.85 -1.65 -2.51
C ALA A 214 5.86 -2.73 -2.97
N LEU A 215 5.92 -3.10 -4.24
CA LEU A 215 5.07 -4.16 -4.78
C LEU A 215 5.74 -5.52 -4.58
N LEU A 216 5.09 -6.39 -3.81
CA LEU A 216 5.56 -7.73 -3.49
C LEU A 216 4.84 -8.80 -4.32
N HIS A 217 5.57 -9.79 -4.78
CA HIS A 217 5.01 -10.99 -5.41
C HIS A 217 5.83 -12.22 -5.01
N GLN A 218 5.17 -13.27 -4.54
CA GLN A 218 5.80 -14.54 -4.14
C GLN A 218 7.00 -14.36 -3.19
N GLY A 219 6.86 -13.48 -2.19
CA GLY A 219 7.89 -13.21 -1.21
C GLY A 219 9.03 -12.30 -1.66
N ARG A 220 9.02 -11.81 -2.91
CA ARG A 220 10.06 -10.95 -3.49
C ARG A 220 9.55 -9.57 -3.82
N LEU A 221 10.42 -8.57 -3.69
CA LEU A 221 10.17 -7.22 -4.15
C LEU A 221 10.24 -7.17 -5.68
N GLN A 222 9.16 -6.73 -6.31
CA GLN A 222 9.10 -6.58 -7.77
C GLN A 222 9.53 -5.18 -8.21
N GLN A 223 9.07 -4.16 -7.48
CA GLN A 223 9.46 -2.77 -7.71
C GLN A 223 9.20 -1.94 -6.45
N LEU A 224 10.07 -0.97 -6.21
CA LEU A 224 9.94 0.07 -5.18
C LEU A 224 10.02 1.43 -5.87
N GLY A 225 9.07 2.30 -5.60
CA GLY A 225 9.06 3.65 -6.18
C GLY A 225 7.80 4.43 -5.84
N THR A 226 7.64 5.60 -6.44
CA THR A 226 6.41 6.39 -6.33
C THR A 226 5.26 5.73 -7.10
N ALA A 227 4.02 6.06 -6.75
CA ALA A 227 2.84 5.62 -7.49
C ALA A 227 2.97 5.90 -9.00
N HIS A 228 3.44 7.09 -9.35
CA HIS A 228 3.67 7.50 -10.74
C HIS A 228 4.70 6.60 -11.46
N SER A 229 5.86 6.32 -10.82
CA SER A 229 6.89 5.49 -11.43
C SER A 229 6.44 4.04 -11.64
N LEU A 230 5.72 3.45 -10.67
CA LEU A 230 5.20 2.08 -10.81
C LEU A 230 4.15 1.96 -11.94
N TYR A 231 3.36 3.00 -12.16
CA TYR A 231 2.30 3.01 -13.17
C TYR A 231 2.83 3.27 -14.58
N HIS A 232 3.70 4.28 -14.76
CA HIS A 232 4.17 4.73 -16.07
C HIS A 232 5.46 4.03 -16.52
N ASP A 233 6.33 3.61 -15.58
CA ASP A 233 7.57 2.87 -15.87
C ASP A 233 7.65 1.57 -15.03
N PRO A 234 6.72 0.62 -15.26
CA PRO A 234 6.72 -0.65 -14.55
C PRO A 234 7.98 -1.47 -14.89
N ALA A 235 8.64 -2.03 -13.87
CA ALA A 235 9.85 -2.82 -14.03
C ALA A 235 9.63 -4.12 -14.80
N ASN A 236 8.41 -4.66 -14.74
CA ASN A 236 8.06 -5.90 -15.43
C ASN A 236 6.54 -5.98 -15.71
N ARG A 237 6.17 -7.00 -16.49
CA ARG A 237 4.79 -7.27 -16.87
C ARG A 237 3.86 -7.49 -15.68
N PHE A 238 4.36 -8.09 -14.60
CA PHE A 238 3.56 -8.29 -13.39
C PHE A 238 3.17 -6.95 -12.76
N VAL A 239 4.12 -6.03 -12.60
CA VAL A 239 3.86 -4.68 -12.07
C VAL A 239 2.84 -3.95 -12.94
N ALA A 240 3.04 -3.97 -14.27
CA ALA A 240 2.12 -3.34 -15.22
C ALA A 240 0.69 -3.89 -15.13
N SER A 241 0.55 -5.21 -14.98
CA SER A 241 -0.75 -5.90 -14.92
C SER A 241 -1.43 -5.77 -13.56
N PHE A 242 -0.64 -5.68 -12.49
CA PHE A 242 -1.17 -5.57 -11.14
C PHE A 242 -1.71 -4.16 -10.86
N LEU A 243 -1.03 -3.11 -11.36
CA LEU A 243 -1.43 -1.73 -11.15
C LEU A 243 -2.31 -1.20 -12.28
N GLY A 244 -3.43 -0.60 -11.90
CA GLY A 244 -4.43 -0.04 -12.79
C GLY A 244 -5.74 -0.82 -12.77
N ARG A 245 -6.85 -0.08 -12.82
CA ARG A 245 -8.21 -0.59 -12.95
C ARG A 245 -8.94 0.26 -13.99
N PRO A 246 -9.20 -0.28 -15.16
CA PRO A 246 -8.94 -1.65 -15.66
C PRO A 246 -7.43 -1.97 -15.80
N ALA A 247 -7.11 -3.28 -15.82
CA ALA A 247 -5.72 -3.71 -16.03
C ALA A 247 -5.26 -3.39 -17.46
N ILE A 248 -3.94 -3.26 -17.64
CA ILE A 248 -3.29 -3.05 -18.94
C ILE A 248 -3.72 -4.09 -19.97
N ASN A 249 -3.91 -3.70 -21.22
CA ASN A 249 -4.06 -4.59 -22.34
C ASN A 249 -2.70 -5.19 -22.71
N LEU A 250 -2.59 -6.51 -22.68
CA LEU A 250 -1.41 -7.24 -23.14
C LEU A 250 -1.75 -7.92 -24.45
N PHE A 251 -1.05 -7.55 -25.51
CA PHE A 251 -1.21 -8.16 -26.82
C PHE A 251 -0.49 -9.51 -26.90
N PRO A 252 -0.85 -10.39 -27.86
CA PRO A 252 -0.07 -11.59 -28.12
C PRO A 252 1.42 -11.28 -28.33
N PRO A 253 2.32 -12.12 -27.85
CA PRO A 253 3.76 -11.92 -28.04
C PRO A 253 4.13 -11.98 -29.54
N GLU A 254 5.03 -11.09 -29.94
CA GLU A 254 5.60 -11.04 -31.28
C GLU A 254 7.13 -10.90 -31.17
N ALA A 255 7.88 -11.74 -31.88
CA ALA A 255 9.35 -11.73 -31.92
C ALA A 255 10.00 -11.72 -30.52
N GLY A 256 9.46 -12.49 -29.56
CA GLY A 256 10.00 -12.61 -28.21
C GLY A 256 9.68 -11.42 -27.29
N ARG A 257 8.79 -10.52 -27.72
CA ARG A 257 8.37 -9.35 -26.94
C ARG A 257 6.84 -9.30 -26.85
N GLN A 258 6.34 -8.75 -25.77
CA GLN A 258 4.92 -8.55 -25.53
C GLN A 258 4.63 -7.07 -25.36
N LEU A 259 3.72 -6.55 -26.20
CA LEU A 259 3.23 -5.17 -26.11
C LEU A 259 2.17 -5.07 -25.02
N GLY A 260 2.25 -4.01 -24.22
CA GLY A 260 1.22 -3.58 -23.28
C GLY A 260 0.78 -2.15 -23.56
N VAL A 261 -0.53 -1.88 -23.53
CA VAL A 261 -1.10 -0.54 -23.65
C VAL A 261 -2.17 -0.34 -22.59
N ARG A 262 -2.13 0.79 -21.88
CA ARG A 262 -3.13 1.11 -20.83
C ARG A 262 -4.51 1.35 -21.47
N PRO A 263 -5.62 0.96 -20.82
CA PRO A 263 -6.98 1.15 -21.35
C PRO A 263 -7.34 2.60 -21.69
N GLU A 264 -6.86 3.56 -20.92
CA GLU A 264 -7.04 5.00 -21.13
C GLU A 264 -6.19 5.60 -22.26
N HIS A 265 -5.21 4.86 -22.76
CA HIS A 265 -4.38 5.25 -23.89
C HIS A 265 -4.94 4.74 -25.23
N LEU A 266 -5.88 3.79 -25.19
CA LEU A 266 -6.58 3.35 -26.38
C LEU A 266 -7.64 4.40 -26.79
N GLN A 267 -7.75 4.65 -28.07
CA GLN A 267 -8.69 5.60 -28.66
C GLN A 267 -9.45 4.97 -29.81
N LEU A 268 -10.70 5.38 -30.02
CA LEU A 268 -11.44 5.06 -31.24
C LEU A 268 -10.90 5.94 -32.36
N VAL A 269 -10.47 5.34 -33.45
CA VAL A 269 -9.92 6.02 -34.62
C VAL A 269 -10.78 5.73 -35.86
N CYS A 270 -10.79 6.66 -36.83
CA CYS A 270 -11.59 6.53 -38.03
C CYS A 270 -10.96 5.58 -39.06
N SER A 271 -9.62 5.41 -39.02
CA SER A 271 -8.88 4.55 -39.95
C SER A 271 -7.47 4.29 -39.45
N GLY A 272 -6.86 3.18 -39.89
CA GLY A 272 -5.46 2.83 -39.58
C GLY A 272 -5.27 2.23 -38.18
N GLY A 273 -6.33 1.91 -37.49
CA GLY A 273 -6.31 1.22 -36.19
C GLY A 273 -6.46 -0.29 -36.33
N VAL A 274 -6.55 -0.97 -35.20
CA VAL A 274 -6.89 -2.39 -35.10
C VAL A 274 -8.41 -2.53 -35.16
N PRO A 275 -8.97 -3.24 -36.12
CA PRO A 275 -10.41 -3.49 -36.18
C PRO A 275 -10.87 -4.24 -34.93
N ALA A 276 -11.99 -3.80 -34.37
CA ALA A 276 -12.53 -4.38 -33.16
C ALA A 276 -14.06 -4.38 -33.17
N GLN A 277 -14.68 -5.28 -32.41
CA GLN A 277 -16.10 -5.36 -32.17
C GLN A 277 -16.43 -5.12 -30.72
N LEU A 278 -17.51 -4.34 -30.47
CA LEU A 278 -17.98 -4.11 -29.10
C LEU A 278 -18.64 -5.38 -28.56
N VAL A 279 -18.09 -5.94 -27.49
CA VAL A 279 -18.64 -7.10 -26.76
C VAL A 279 -19.55 -6.65 -25.63
N ARG A 280 -19.07 -5.68 -24.84
CA ARG A 280 -19.77 -5.18 -23.66
C ARG A 280 -19.40 -3.72 -23.40
N ARG A 281 -20.39 -2.97 -22.93
CA ARG A 281 -20.23 -1.61 -22.42
C ARG A 281 -20.55 -1.58 -20.93
N GLU A 282 -19.70 -0.94 -20.15
CA GLU A 282 -19.86 -0.75 -18.71
C GLU A 282 -19.75 0.74 -18.38
N TRP A 283 -20.78 1.29 -17.76
CA TRP A 283 -20.80 2.69 -17.40
C TRP A 283 -20.24 2.90 -16.00
N LEU A 284 -19.23 3.75 -15.88
CA LEU A 284 -18.50 4.05 -14.65
C LEU A 284 -18.70 5.51 -14.18
N GLY A 285 -19.87 6.08 -14.46
CA GLY A 285 -20.17 7.49 -14.15
C GLY A 285 -19.64 8.43 -15.22
N ALA A 286 -18.60 9.20 -14.96
CA ALA A 286 -18.00 10.11 -15.95
C ALA A 286 -17.23 9.41 -17.09
N GLN A 287 -16.99 8.14 -16.95
CA GLN A 287 -16.29 7.30 -17.93
C GLN A 287 -17.13 6.08 -18.30
N GLN A 288 -16.77 5.45 -19.41
CA GLN A 288 -17.26 4.14 -19.82
C GLN A 288 -16.10 3.23 -20.15
N LEU A 289 -16.25 1.95 -19.83
CA LEU A 289 -15.34 0.89 -20.17
C LEU A 289 -15.94 0.04 -21.29
N LEU A 290 -15.24 0.00 -22.43
CA LEU A 290 -15.60 -0.82 -23.56
C LEU A 290 -14.75 -2.10 -23.54
N TRP A 291 -15.43 -3.23 -23.59
CA TRP A 291 -14.83 -4.54 -23.78
C TRP A 291 -14.94 -4.86 -25.28
N LEU A 292 -13.80 -4.99 -25.91
CA LEU A 292 -13.71 -5.15 -27.35
C LEU A 292 -13.07 -6.50 -27.68
N ASP A 293 -13.55 -7.13 -28.74
CA ASP A 293 -12.87 -8.27 -29.36
C ASP A 293 -12.20 -7.80 -30.65
N SER A 294 -10.93 -8.16 -30.82
CA SER A 294 -10.11 -7.74 -31.95
C SER A 294 -9.26 -8.87 -32.51
N ALA A 295 -8.75 -8.71 -33.73
CA ALA A 295 -7.82 -9.66 -34.34
C ALA A 295 -6.53 -9.86 -33.54
N ARG A 296 -6.22 -8.94 -32.63
CA ARG A 296 -5.05 -9.00 -31.71
C ARG A 296 -5.44 -9.43 -30.27
N GLY A 297 -6.66 -10.00 -30.08
CA GLY A 297 -7.19 -10.45 -28.82
C GLY A 297 -8.13 -9.43 -28.14
N PRO A 298 -8.63 -9.77 -26.93
CA PRO A 298 -9.57 -8.92 -26.21
C PRO A 298 -8.92 -7.65 -25.70
N LEU A 299 -9.58 -6.50 -25.91
CA LEU A 299 -9.11 -5.18 -25.48
C LEU A 299 -10.11 -4.52 -24.53
N ARG A 300 -9.60 -3.65 -23.67
CA ARG A 300 -10.37 -2.77 -22.79
C ARG A 300 -10.00 -1.34 -23.11
N LEU A 301 -11.00 -0.53 -23.46
CA LEU A 301 -10.82 0.89 -23.75
C LEU A 301 -11.61 1.70 -22.74
N LEU A 302 -10.95 2.61 -22.06
CA LEU A 302 -11.56 3.53 -21.10
C LEU A 302 -11.66 4.91 -21.75
N CYS A 303 -12.89 5.42 -21.88
CA CYS A 303 -13.13 6.73 -22.48
C CYS A 303 -14.23 7.51 -21.75
N ALA A 304 -14.49 8.74 -22.18
CA ALA A 304 -15.57 9.57 -21.65
C ALA A 304 -16.94 8.90 -21.86
N ALA A 305 -17.84 9.04 -20.88
CA ALA A 305 -19.15 8.36 -20.89
C ALA A 305 -20.06 8.79 -22.04
N ASP A 306 -19.89 10.00 -22.54
CA ASP A 306 -20.65 10.61 -23.63
C ASP A 306 -20.05 10.39 -25.02
N LEU A 307 -18.88 9.74 -25.11
CA LEU A 307 -18.25 9.44 -26.40
C LEU A 307 -19.15 8.50 -27.20
N PRO A 308 -19.59 8.90 -28.42
CA PRO A 308 -20.40 8.05 -29.28
C PRO A 308 -19.59 6.84 -29.76
N ILE A 309 -20.22 5.69 -29.75
CA ILE A 309 -19.60 4.42 -30.20
C ILE A 309 -20.05 4.16 -31.63
N PRO A 310 -19.17 4.16 -32.64
CA PRO A 310 -19.52 3.88 -34.01
C PRO A 310 -19.83 2.39 -34.22
N GLU A 311 -20.60 2.05 -35.26
CA GLU A 311 -20.91 0.66 -35.60
C GLU A 311 -19.67 -0.15 -35.99
N ARG A 312 -18.73 0.48 -36.69
CA ARG A 312 -17.42 -0.10 -37.00
C ARG A 312 -16.37 0.55 -36.12
N LEU A 313 -15.70 -0.26 -35.35
CA LEU A 313 -14.69 0.19 -34.40
C LEU A 313 -13.29 -0.11 -34.90
N GLU A 314 -12.44 0.90 -34.90
CA GLU A 314 -11.00 0.73 -34.98
C GLU A 314 -10.36 1.37 -33.76
N VAL A 315 -9.38 0.69 -33.16
CA VAL A 315 -8.70 1.12 -31.96
C VAL A 315 -7.25 1.42 -32.29
N GLY A 316 -6.80 2.62 -31.90
CA GLY A 316 -5.43 3.06 -32.06
C GLY A 316 -4.85 3.56 -30.75
N TRP A 317 -3.54 3.76 -30.72
CA TRP A 317 -2.79 4.38 -29.63
C TRP A 317 -1.53 5.05 -30.18
N GLN A 318 -0.89 5.88 -29.35
CA GLN A 318 0.36 6.53 -29.74
C GLN A 318 1.57 5.65 -29.38
N PRO A 319 2.63 5.57 -30.20
CA PRO A 319 3.82 4.75 -29.90
C PRO A 319 4.48 5.06 -28.57
N GLN A 320 4.42 6.30 -28.10
CA GLN A 320 4.98 6.71 -26.79
C GLN A 320 4.25 6.10 -25.60
N GLN A 321 3.06 5.54 -25.80
CA GLN A 321 2.22 4.90 -24.79
C GLN A 321 2.44 3.38 -24.70
N GLU A 322 3.33 2.85 -25.55
CA GLU A 322 3.66 1.43 -25.60
C GLU A 322 4.60 1.04 -24.46
N LEU A 323 4.25 -0.07 -23.83
CA LEU A 323 5.06 -0.71 -22.82
C LEU A 323 5.48 -2.09 -23.34
N TRP A 324 6.75 -2.27 -23.63
CA TRP A 324 7.26 -3.52 -24.17
C TRP A 324 7.91 -4.38 -23.08
N PHE A 325 7.61 -5.66 -23.08
CA PHE A 325 8.14 -6.63 -22.12
C PHE A 325 8.78 -7.81 -22.83
N VAL A 326 9.89 -8.34 -22.29
CA VAL A 326 10.49 -9.58 -22.76
C VAL A 326 9.51 -10.72 -22.46
N GLU A 327 9.19 -11.53 -23.45
CA GLU A 327 8.19 -12.61 -23.32
C GLU A 327 8.58 -13.62 -22.22
N SER A 328 9.82 -14.10 -22.21
CA SER A 328 10.31 -15.16 -21.32
C SER A 328 10.44 -14.69 -19.86
N SER A 329 10.98 -13.50 -19.60
CA SER A 329 11.23 -13.01 -18.25
C SER A 329 10.12 -12.08 -17.75
N GLY A 330 9.36 -11.46 -18.65
CA GLY A 330 8.40 -10.42 -18.35
C GLY A 330 9.03 -9.08 -17.97
N GLU A 331 10.35 -8.93 -18.04
CA GLU A 331 11.04 -7.68 -17.73
C GLU A 331 10.75 -6.60 -18.78
N ARG A 332 10.79 -5.34 -18.33
CA ARG A 332 10.57 -4.18 -19.19
C ARG A 332 11.70 -4.07 -20.23
N CYS A 333 11.35 -4.00 -21.52
CA CYS A 333 12.28 -3.60 -22.57
C CYS A 333 12.48 -2.07 -22.49
N ARG A 334 13.71 -1.62 -22.32
CA ARG A 334 14.10 -0.21 -22.33
C ARG A 334 14.70 0.19 -23.65
#